data_ab7be6cb70b481910913ebea8d6561f1
#
_entry.id   ab7be6cb70b481910913ebea8d6561f1
#
_cell.length_a   1.000
_cell.length_b   1.000
_cell.length_c   1.000
_cell.angle_alpha   90.00
_cell.angle_beta   90.00
_cell.angle_gamma   90.00
#
_symmetry.space_group_name_H-M   'P 1'
#
loop_
_entity.id
_entity.type
_entity.pdbx_description
1 polymer ?
#
loop_
_entity_poly.entity_id
_entity_poly.type
_entity_poly.pdbx_seq_one_letter_code
_entity_poly.pdbx_strand_id
1 'polypeptide(L)'
;MKIPEQFDPIRPFEPDELPDVFDRLLHNEQFSSVLAYLYPDVPKEALAAKMHACKDNLDFQKTFCYGFLVQLLARLSKGCDFDIASLDTDSRYTFISNHRDIVLDSALLDKLLI
;
A
#
# COMPACT_ATOMS: atom_id res chain seq x y z
N MET A 1 9.20 -18.77 3.19
CA MET A 1 10.66 -18.75 2.87
C MET A 1 11.33 -17.89 3.90
N LYS A 2 12.35 -18.39 4.59
CA LYS A 2 13.05 -17.59 5.60
C LYS A 2 13.98 -16.60 4.88
N ILE A 3 13.81 -15.31 5.17
CA ILE A 3 14.67 -14.26 4.63
C ILE A 3 16.01 -14.32 5.37
N PRO A 4 17.17 -14.32 4.67
CA PRO A 4 18.48 -14.28 5.33
C PRO A 4 18.67 -13.02 6.18
N GLU A 5 19.31 -13.14 7.34
CA GLU A 5 19.49 -12.06 8.33
C GLU A 5 20.16 -10.78 7.76
N GLN A 6 20.99 -10.93 6.75
CA GLN A 6 21.62 -9.78 6.06
C GLN A 6 20.60 -8.81 5.45
N PHE A 7 19.35 -9.24 5.24
CA PHE A 7 18.26 -8.41 4.69
C PHE A 7 17.30 -7.87 5.77
N ASP A 8 17.54 -8.16 7.04
CA ASP A 8 16.68 -7.67 8.13
C ASP A 8 16.46 -6.15 8.11
N PRO A 9 17.45 -5.31 7.78
CA PRO A 9 17.24 -3.86 7.72
C PRO A 9 16.30 -3.37 6.61
N ILE A 10 16.04 -4.20 5.60
CA ILE A 10 15.26 -3.83 4.40
C ILE A 10 14.10 -4.78 4.09
N ARG A 11 13.86 -5.80 4.92
CA ARG A 11 12.74 -6.71 4.75
C ARG A 11 11.40 -6.02 5.10
N PRO A 12 10.27 -6.52 4.58
CA PRO A 12 8.96 -6.14 5.10
C PRO A 12 8.83 -6.44 6.59
N PHE A 13 8.04 -5.63 7.30
CA PHE A 13 7.71 -5.91 8.69
C PHE A 13 6.81 -7.14 8.80
N GLU A 14 7.06 -7.95 9.82
CA GLU A 14 6.20 -9.07 10.16
C GLU A 14 4.92 -8.57 10.88
N PRO A 15 3.82 -9.33 10.86
CA PRO A 15 2.55 -8.90 11.46
C PRO A 15 2.64 -8.50 12.92
N ASP A 16 3.47 -9.15 13.72
CA ASP A 16 3.68 -8.85 15.13
C ASP A 16 4.48 -7.57 15.40
N GLU A 17 5.22 -7.08 14.41
CA GLU A 17 5.95 -5.81 14.47
C GLU A 17 5.06 -4.60 14.13
N LEU A 18 3.94 -4.80 13.42
CA LEU A 18 3.10 -3.74 12.89
C LEU A 18 2.56 -2.77 13.96
N PRO A 19 2.12 -3.19 15.15
CA PRO A 19 1.65 -2.24 16.16
C PRO A 19 2.70 -1.16 16.52
N ASP A 20 3.94 -1.57 16.77
CA ASP A 20 5.03 -0.64 17.06
C ASP A 20 5.38 0.25 15.86
N VAL A 21 5.33 -0.31 14.66
CA VAL A 21 5.55 0.45 13.42
C VAL A 21 4.48 1.52 13.24
N PHE A 22 3.22 1.18 13.44
CA PHE A 22 2.11 2.13 13.34
C PHE A 22 2.20 3.25 14.39
N ASP A 23 2.57 2.92 15.62
CA ASP A 23 2.79 3.92 16.67
C ASP A 23 3.90 4.91 16.27
N ARG A 24 5.03 4.42 15.78
CA ARG A 24 6.12 5.28 15.30
C ARG A 24 5.70 6.16 14.12
N LEU A 25 4.94 5.63 13.17
CA LEU A 25 4.42 6.38 12.02
C LEU A 25 3.44 7.47 12.47
N LEU A 26 2.53 7.16 13.37
CA LEU A 26 1.54 8.12 13.89
C LEU A 26 2.17 9.27 14.70
N HIS A 27 3.36 9.05 15.29
CA HIS A 27 4.15 10.09 15.96
C HIS A 27 5.05 10.88 14.99
N ASN A 28 5.19 10.43 13.73
CA ASN A 28 5.98 11.15 12.74
C ASN A 28 5.14 12.27 12.12
N GLU A 29 5.68 13.51 12.17
CA GLU A 29 4.99 14.71 11.68
C GLU A 29 4.74 14.67 10.17
N GLN A 30 5.70 14.18 9.38
CA GLN A 30 5.57 14.09 7.92
C GLN A 30 4.48 13.09 7.55
N PHE A 31 4.47 11.92 8.18
CA PHE A 31 3.44 10.91 7.96
C PHE A 31 2.05 11.42 8.36
N SER A 32 1.96 12.11 9.50
CA SER A 32 0.70 12.73 9.96
C SER A 32 0.19 13.78 8.97
N SER A 33 1.08 14.56 8.36
CA SER A 33 0.73 15.54 7.33
C SER A 33 0.22 14.87 6.05
N VAL A 34 0.83 13.75 5.65
CA VAL A 34 0.36 12.95 4.50
C VAL A 34 -1.02 12.36 4.78
N LEU A 35 -1.25 11.79 5.95
CA LEU A 35 -2.57 11.27 6.32
C LEU A 35 -3.65 12.37 6.32
N ALA A 36 -3.35 13.53 6.86
CA ALA A 36 -4.27 14.66 6.85
C ALA A 36 -4.59 15.16 5.43
N TYR A 37 -3.61 15.11 4.54
CA TYR A 37 -3.82 15.46 3.13
C TYR A 37 -4.68 14.43 2.38
N LEU A 38 -4.44 13.14 2.62
CA LEU A 38 -5.17 12.06 1.94
C LEU A 38 -6.60 11.86 2.51
N TYR A 39 -6.79 12.13 3.79
CA TYR A 39 -8.04 11.91 4.53
C TYR A 39 -8.45 13.15 5.33
N PRO A 40 -8.73 14.30 4.67
CA PRO A 40 -8.97 15.58 5.35
C PRO A 40 -10.20 15.55 6.28
N ASP A 41 -11.18 14.70 5.97
CA ASP A 41 -12.43 14.62 6.70
C ASP A 41 -12.46 13.53 7.78
N VAL A 42 -11.34 12.82 7.99
CA VAL A 42 -11.25 11.71 8.94
C VAL A 42 -10.35 12.11 10.12
N PRO A 43 -10.87 12.06 11.37
CA PRO A 43 -10.05 12.34 12.55
C PRO A 43 -8.83 11.41 12.65
N LYS A 44 -7.71 11.95 13.15
CA LYS A 44 -6.46 11.18 13.31
C LYS A 44 -6.65 9.93 14.17
N GLU A 45 -7.46 10.01 15.20
CA GLU A 45 -7.78 8.90 16.11
C GLU A 45 -8.49 7.75 15.37
N ALA A 46 -9.40 8.10 14.45
CA ALA A 46 -10.09 7.11 13.63
C ALA A 46 -9.16 6.44 12.62
N LEU A 47 -8.22 7.20 12.04
CA LEU A 47 -7.17 6.64 11.17
C LEU A 47 -6.23 5.73 11.95
N ALA A 48 -5.82 6.14 13.16
CA ALA A 48 -5.00 5.33 14.04
C ALA A 48 -5.68 3.99 14.39
N ALA A 49 -6.97 4.03 14.75
CA ALA A 49 -7.73 2.82 15.03
C ALA A 49 -7.83 1.89 13.82
N LYS A 50 -8.00 2.43 12.61
CA LYS A 50 -7.99 1.65 11.37
C LYS A 50 -6.63 1.03 11.08
N MET A 51 -5.52 1.76 11.32
CA MET A 51 -4.17 1.23 11.16
C MET A 51 -3.94 0.05 12.09
N HIS A 52 -4.24 0.19 13.38
CA HIS A 52 -4.08 -0.87 14.37
C HIS A 52 -5.02 -2.07 14.16
N ALA A 53 -6.10 -1.91 13.39
CA ALA A 53 -6.97 -3.01 13.01
C ALA A 53 -6.40 -3.87 11.86
N CYS A 54 -5.40 -3.36 11.13
CA CYS A 54 -4.75 -4.11 10.05
C CYS A 54 -3.89 -5.24 10.63
N LYS A 55 -4.11 -6.46 10.14
CA LYS A 55 -3.46 -7.67 10.64
C LYS A 55 -2.11 -7.93 9.99
N ASP A 56 -1.94 -7.43 8.77
CA ASP A 56 -0.74 -7.60 7.96
C ASP A 56 -0.58 -6.46 6.95
N ASN A 57 0.50 -6.50 6.19
CA ASN A 57 0.81 -5.50 5.18
C ASN A 57 -0.26 -5.42 4.07
N LEU A 58 -0.86 -6.55 3.71
CA LEU A 58 -1.91 -6.60 2.70
C LEU A 58 -3.20 -5.93 3.18
N ASP A 59 -3.59 -6.16 4.43
CA ASP A 59 -4.72 -5.46 5.05
C ASP A 59 -4.50 -3.94 5.06
N PHE A 60 -3.29 -3.49 5.37
CA PHE A 60 -2.93 -2.07 5.31
C PHE A 60 -3.06 -1.51 3.90
N GLN A 61 -2.52 -2.20 2.89
CA GLN A 61 -2.63 -1.80 1.49
C GLN A 61 -4.09 -1.70 1.04
N LYS A 62 -4.90 -2.69 1.35
CA LYS A 62 -6.33 -2.69 1.02
C LYS A 62 -7.09 -1.56 1.71
N THR A 63 -6.77 -1.30 2.98
CA THR A 63 -7.49 -0.30 3.79
C THR A 63 -7.13 1.13 3.40
N PHE A 64 -5.85 1.42 3.16
CA PHE A 64 -5.36 2.79 2.96
C PHE A 64 -4.96 3.11 1.53
N CYS A 65 -4.39 2.16 0.78
CA CYS A 65 -3.88 2.44 -0.55
C CYS A 65 -4.92 2.18 -1.64
N TYR A 66 -5.59 1.04 -1.60
CA TYR A 66 -6.50 0.63 -2.67
C TYR A 66 -7.65 1.62 -2.89
N GLY A 67 -8.37 2.00 -1.83
CA GLY A 67 -9.50 2.93 -1.92
C GLY A 67 -9.08 4.30 -2.45
N PHE A 68 -7.95 4.81 -1.99
CA PHE A 68 -7.37 6.05 -2.47
C PHE A 68 -7.01 5.96 -3.97
N LEU A 69 -6.35 4.90 -4.41
CA LEU A 69 -5.98 4.69 -5.82
C LEU A 69 -7.20 4.58 -6.74
N VAL A 70 -8.25 3.88 -6.30
CA VAL A 70 -9.51 3.80 -7.06
C VAL A 70 -10.10 5.18 -7.29
N GLN A 71 -10.18 6.00 -6.25
CA GLN A 71 -10.72 7.35 -6.35
C GLN A 71 -9.83 8.27 -7.19
N LEU A 72 -8.52 8.18 -7.01
CA LEU A 72 -7.56 8.96 -7.79
C LEU A 72 -7.68 8.67 -9.29
N LEU A 73 -7.70 7.39 -9.66
CA LEU A 73 -7.84 6.97 -11.05
C LEU A 73 -9.19 7.36 -11.65
N ALA A 74 -10.27 7.26 -10.91
CA ALA A 74 -11.60 7.68 -11.37
C ALA A 74 -11.65 9.19 -11.66
N ARG A 75 -10.89 10.00 -10.92
CA ARG A 75 -10.85 11.47 -11.09
C ARG A 75 -9.88 11.93 -12.17
N LEU A 76 -8.74 11.27 -12.31
CA LEU A 76 -7.62 11.73 -13.13
C LEU A 76 -7.45 10.96 -14.45
N SER A 77 -8.11 9.83 -14.63
CA SER A 77 -7.98 9.03 -15.83
C SER A 77 -9.33 8.75 -16.50
N LYS A 78 -9.27 8.43 -17.79
CA LYS A 78 -10.44 7.98 -18.58
C LYS A 78 -10.68 6.47 -18.42
N GLY A 79 -9.87 5.80 -17.65
CA GLY A 79 -9.89 4.36 -17.44
C GLY A 79 -8.49 3.76 -17.59
N CYS A 80 -8.40 2.47 -17.28
CA CYS A 80 -7.19 1.67 -17.42
C CYS A 80 -7.60 0.31 -17.97
N ASP A 81 -7.11 -0.04 -19.15
CA ASP A 81 -7.31 -1.34 -19.75
C ASP A 81 -6.10 -2.24 -19.43
N PHE A 82 -6.37 -3.48 -19.09
CA PHE A 82 -5.35 -4.48 -18.84
C PHE A 82 -5.84 -5.86 -19.26
N ASP A 83 -4.92 -6.71 -19.68
CA ASP A 83 -5.16 -8.10 -20.03
C ASP A 83 -4.37 -9.03 -19.11
N ILE A 84 -5.08 -9.81 -18.31
CA ILE A 84 -4.54 -10.82 -17.42
C ILE A 84 -4.87 -12.25 -17.85
N ALA A 85 -5.43 -12.43 -19.04
CA ALA A 85 -5.89 -13.75 -19.51
C ALA A 85 -4.78 -14.81 -19.57
N SER A 86 -3.53 -14.38 -19.73
CA SER A 86 -2.35 -15.25 -19.74
C SER A 86 -1.72 -15.50 -18.37
N LEU A 87 -2.21 -14.86 -17.31
CA LEU A 87 -1.67 -15.02 -15.96
C LEU A 87 -2.41 -16.11 -15.21
N ASP A 88 -1.64 -16.99 -14.59
CA ASP A 88 -2.15 -17.95 -13.61
C ASP A 88 -2.10 -17.27 -12.22
N THR A 89 -3.26 -16.97 -11.64
CA THR A 89 -3.38 -16.26 -10.36
C THR A 89 -2.81 -17.04 -9.18
N ASP A 90 -2.59 -18.33 -9.31
CA ASP A 90 -1.99 -19.18 -8.28
C ASP A 90 -0.45 -19.24 -8.37
N SER A 91 0.11 -18.68 -9.43
CA SER A 91 1.56 -18.63 -9.65
C SER A 91 2.17 -17.33 -9.12
N ARG A 92 3.49 -17.39 -8.85
CA ARG A 92 4.27 -16.21 -8.42
C ARG A 92 4.98 -15.61 -9.62
N TYR A 93 4.89 -14.28 -9.73
CA TYR A 93 5.49 -13.53 -10.83
C TYR A 93 6.40 -12.42 -10.32
N THR A 94 7.40 -12.08 -11.13
CA THR A 94 8.13 -10.83 -11.04
C THR A 94 7.71 -9.95 -12.21
N PHE A 95 7.11 -8.79 -11.90
CA PHE A 95 6.66 -7.86 -12.93
C PHE A 95 7.75 -6.86 -13.27
N ILE A 96 7.98 -6.66 -14.56
CA ILE A 96 8.93 -5.67 -15.08
C ILE A 96 8.14 -4.73 -15.97
N SER A 97 8.20 -3.44 -15.69
CA SER A 97 7.49 -2.41 -16.47
C SER A 97 8.41 -1.26 -16.85
N ASN A 98 8.01 -0.50 -17.86
CA ASN A 98 8.63 0.79 -18.15
C ASN A 98 8.31 1.77 -17.02
N HIS A 99 9.33 2.52 -16.61
CA HIS A 99 9.19 3.50 -15.54
C HIS A 99 8.99 4.90 -16.14
N ARG A 100 7.75 5.24 -16.46
CA ARG A 100 7.38 6.55 -16.97
C ARG A 100 7.00 7.53 -15.87
N ASP A 101 6.31 7.05 -14.86
CA ASP A 101 5.89 7.81 -13.69
C ASP A 101 6.30 7.08 -12.41
N ILE A 102 7.04 7.77 -11.53
CA ILE A 102 7.64 7.17 -10.33
C ILE A 102 6.59 6.59 -9.37
N VAL A 103 5.44 7.21 -9.28
CA VAL A 103 4.39 6.83 -8.32
C VAL A 103 3.28 6.04 -9.00
N LEU A 104 2.83 6.51 -10.16
CA LEU A 104 1.62 6.01 -10.78
C LEU A 104 1.79 4.60 -11.37
N ASP A 105 2.94 4.30 -11.94
CA ASP A 105 3.19 2.98 -12.56
C ASP A 105 3.10 1.85 -11.54
N SER A 106 3.80 1.98 -10.40
CA SER A 106 3.75 1.00 -9.32
C SER A 106 2.37 0.94 -8.65
N ALA A 107 1.73 2.10 -8.45
CA ALA A 107 0.40 2.17 -7.86
C ALA A 107 -0.68 1.52 -8.71
N LEU A 108 -0.59 1.65 -10.05
CA LEU A 108 -1.48 0.95 -10.97
C LEU A 108 -1.30 -0.56 -10.91
N LEU A 109 -0.05 -1.02 -10.87
CA LEU A 109 0.25 -2.43 -10.75
C LEU A 109 -0.28 -3.01 -9.43
N ASP A 110 -0.03 -2.34 -8.31
CA ASP A 110 -0.58 -2.71 -7.00
C ASP A 110 -2.11 -2.84 -7.02
N LYS A 111 -2.79 -1.85 -7.62
CA LYS A 111 -4.26 -1.89 -7.74
C LYS A 111 -4.75 -3.09 -8.55
N LEU A 112 -3.99 -3.52 -9.56
CA LEU A 112 -4.37 -4.66 -10.41
C LEU A 112 -4.14 -6.01 -9.74
N LEU A 113 -3.20 -6.08 -8.80
CA LEU A 113 -2.78 -7.32 -8.13
C LEU A 113 -3.51 -7.58 -6.80
N ILE A 114 -4.22 -6.61 -6.26
CA ILE A 114 -5.04 -6.74 -5.05
C ILE A 114 -6.45 -7.22 -5.42
#